data_b3f5c83d0b3e1e538f805e30276d9ba1
#
_entry.id   b3f5c83d0b3e1e538f805e30276d9ba1
#
_cell.length_a   1.000
_cell.length_b   1.000
_cell.length_c   1.000
_cell.angle_alpha   90.00
_cell.angle_beta   90.00
_cell.angle_gamma   90.00
#
_symmetry.space_group_name_H-M   'P 1'
#
loop_
_entity.id
_entity.type
_entity.pdbx_description
1 polymer ?
#
loop_
_entity_poly.entity_id
_entity_poly.type
_entity_poly.pdbx_seq_one_letter_code
_entity_poly.pdbx_strand_id
1 'polypeptide(L)'
;AVMAGCLPEYMPWVIAALEAVCNDQFNMHGVLATTMPVGPVIICNGPGTRAIGMNSGINAFGQGNRANNTIGRAVQLTIRNVGGGRPGEVDRATHGNPGKISFCFAEDEVGSPFTSLATERGVPLGQNAVTVFAGEGPRCVVDQLARTPEELTNSLVACLQTVHHPKLVIGFDAILTISPDHGRVYAEAGWSREKLIAELTERSMTPGAELVRGARDMAEGIPPHLRDATLPKFRPGGILLTYAGGGAGLFSSVVAGWANGAIGSDPVTRVVGS
;
A
#
# COMPACT_ATOMS: atom_id res chain seq x y z
N ALA A 1 -14.76 -14.16 -11.78
CA ALA A 1 -15.67 -13.33 -10.97
C ALA A 1 -16.77 -14.19 -10.32
N VAL A 2 -17.53 -14.95 -11.08
CA VAL A 2 -18.62 -15.81 -10.55
C VAL A 2 -18.10 -16.79 -9.49
N MET A 3 -17.01 -17.49 -9.78
CA MET A 3 -16.38 -18.42 -8.84
C MET A 3 -15.86 -17.76 -7.56
N ALA A 4 -15.53 -16.46 -7.62
CA ALA A 4 -15.15 -15.68 -6.46
C ALA A 4 -16.36 -15.20 -5.63
N GLY A 5 -17.57 -15.21 -6.21
CA GLY A 5 -18.80 -14.73 -5.60
C GLY A 5 -19.10 -13.26 -5.88
N CYS A 6 -18.51 -12.68 -6.94
CA CYS A 6 -18.80 -11.31 -7.37
C CYS A 6 -20.25 -11.14 -7.82
N LEU A 7 -20.82 -9.98 -7.53
CA LEU A 7 -22.03 -9.49 -8.17
C LEU A 7 -21.70 -8.87 -9.54
N PRO A 8 -22.67 -8.77 -10.45
CA PRO A 8 -22.42 -8.20 -11.79
C PRO A 8 -21.82 -6.79 -11.76
N GLU A 9 -22.25 -5.93 -10.84
CA GLU A 9 -21.79 -4.56 -10.66
C GLU A 9 -20.33 -4.45 -10.18
N TYR A 10 -19.70 -5.54 -9.76
CA TYR A 10 -18.28 -5.56 -9.40
C TYR A 10 -17.36 -5.78 -10.60
N MET A 11 -17.92 -6.22 -11.75
CA MET A 11 -17.11 -6.55 -12.93
C MET A 11 -16.24 -5.39 -13.44
N PRO A 12 -16.72 -4.15 -13.54
CA PRO A 12 -15.85 -3.03 -13.96
C PRO A 12 -14.60 -2.87 -13.06
N TRP A 13 -14.74 -3.09 -11.75
CA TRP A 13 -13.65 -3.03 -10.79
C TRP A 13 -12.65 -4.18 -10.96
N VAL A 14 -13.15 -5.38 -11.20
CA VAL A 14 -12.30 -6.55 -11.49
C VAL A 14 -11.53 -6.36 -12.78
N ILE A 15 -12.18 -5.82 -13.84
CA ILE A 15 -11.52 -5.55 -15.12
C ILE A 15 -10.41 -4.50 -14.95
N ALA A 16 -10.72 -3.36 -14.34
CA ALA A 16 -9.73 -2.31 -14.10
C ALA A 16 -8.52 -2.80 -13.27
N ALA A 17 -8.78 -3.64 -12.25
CA ALA A 17 -7.70 -4.24 -11.45
C ALA A 17 -6.85 -5.22 -12.28
N LEU A 18 -7.46 -6.02 -13.16
CA LEU A 18 -6.72 -6.91 -14.06
C LEU A 18 -5.93 -6.14 -15.11
N GLU A 19 -6.46 -5.05 -15.67
CA GLU A 19 -5.72 -4.16 -16.57
C GLU A 19 -4.51 -3.51 -15.89
N ALA A 20 -4.65 -3.15 -14.61
CA ALA A 20 -3.53 -2.66 -13.81
C ALA A 20 -2.48 -3.75 -13.56
N VAL A 21 -2.92 -4.97 -13.21
CA VAL A 21 -2.04 -6.13 -12.97
C VAL A 21 -1.29 -6.56 -14.24
N CYS A 22 -1.94 -6.47 -15.40
CA CYS A 22 -1.34 -6.81 -16.70
C CYS A 22 -0.45 -5.70 -17.28
N ASN A 23 -0.33 -4.56 -16.61
CA ASN A 23 0.57 -3.49 -17.05
C ASN A 23 2.02 -3.85 -16.76
N ASP A 24 2.92 -3.56 -17.72
CA ASP A 24 4.34 -3.88 -17.61
C ASP A 24 5.00 -3.24 -16.37
N GLN A 25 4.56 -2.04 -15.96
CA GLN A 25 5.07 -1.37 -14.76
C GLN A 25 4.74 -2.12 -13.48
N PHE A 26 3.58 -2.80 -13.42
CA PHE A 26 3.23 -3.63 -12.28
C PHE A 26 4.07 -4.91 -12.22
N ASN A 27 4.52 -5.42 -13.39
CA ASN A 27 5.39 -6.58 -13.50
C ASN A 27 4.88 -7.81 -12.72
N MET A 28 3.66 -8.24 -13.03
CA MET A 28 3.03 -9.37 -12.31
C MET A 28 3.87 -10.64 -12.33
N HIS A 29 4.61 -10.88 -13.43
CA HIS A 29 5.50 -12.05 -13.52
C HIS A 29 6.61 -11.96 -12.46
N GLY A 30 7.26 -10.81 -12.31
CA GLY A 30 8.27 -10.57 -11.29
C GLY A 30 7.68 -10.68 -9.87
N VAL A 31 6.47 -10.15 -9.64
CA VAL A 31 5.74 -10.27 -8.35
C VAL A 31 5.46 -11.72 -7.99
N LEU A 32 5.24 -12.61 -8.96
CA LEU A 32 5.08 -14.05 -8.72
C LEU A 32 6.44 -14.74 -8.53
N ALA A 33 7.43 -14.42 -9.37
CA ALA A 33 8.72 -15.12 -9.38
C ALA A 33 9.64 -14.74 -8.22
N THR A 34 9.42 -13.60 -7.57
CA THR A 34 10.18 -13.22 -6.37
C THR A 34 9.96 -14.18 -5.21
N THR A 35 10.99 -14.36 -4.38
CA THR A 35 10.86 -15.08 -3.10
C THR A 35 10.23 -14.24 -1.99
N MET A 36 10.08 -12.94 -2.19
CA MET A 36 9.37 -12.08 -1.23
C MET A 36 7.88 -12.41 -1.16
N PRO A 37 7.25 -12.32 0.03
CA PRO A 37 5.87 -12.72 0.23
C PRO A 37 4.88 -11.62 -0.20
N VAL A 38 4.99 -11.11 -1.42
CA VAL A 38 4.17 -10.02 -1.95
C VAL A 38 3.12 -10.51 -2.94
N GLY A 39 2.06 -9.76 -3.09
CA GLY A 39 0.99 -9.98 -4.07
C GLY A 39 0.18 -8.71 -4.30
N PRO A 40 -0.77 -8.71 -5.24
CA PRO A 40 -1.61 -7.56 -5.52
C PRO A 40 -2.43 -7.12 -4.31
N VAL A 41 -2.23 -5.87 -3.89
CA VAL A 41 -3.09 -5.10 -2.98
C VAL A 41 -3.88 -4.13 -3.84
N ILE A 42 -5.20 -4.16 -3.73
CA ILE A 42 -6.12 -3.41 -4.59
C ILE A 42 -6.79 -2.33 -3.77
N ILE A 43 -6.54 -1.07 -4.11
CA ILE A 43 -7.13 0.11 -3.47
C ILE A 43 -8.17 0.68 -4.42
N CYS A 44 -9.41 0.81 -3.95
CA CYS A 44 -10.53 1.30 -4.73
C CYS A 44 -10.92 2.71 -4.29
N ASN A 45 -11.08 3.61 -5.24
CA ASN A 45 -11.39 5.02 -5.04
C ASN A 45 -12.64 5.44 -5.83
N GLY A 46 -13.25 6.52 -5.40
CA GLY A 46 -14.38 7.16 -6.07
C GLY A 46 -15.74 6.78 -5.53
N PRO A 47 -16.81 7.51 -5.94
CA PRO A 47 -18.16 7.35 -5.39
C PRO A 47 -18.78 5.99 -5.66
N GLY A 48 -18.35 5.30 -6.72
CA GLY A 48 -18.81 3.95 -7.07
C GLY A 48 -18.47 2.90 -6.02
N THR A 49 -17.43 3.10 -5.20
CA THR A 49 -17.10 2.18 -4.10
C THR A 49 -18.26 2.02 -3.13
N ARG A 50 -18.89 3.15 -2.76
CA ARG A 50 -20.07 3.14 -1.90
C ARG A 50 -21.31 2.60 -2.62
N ALA A 51 -21.46 2.92 -3.89
CA ALA A 51 -22.59 2.44 -4.69
C ALA A 51 -22.65 0.90 -4.78
N ILE A 52 -21.48 0.24 -4.83
CA ILE A 52 -21.40 -1.23 -4.83
C ILE A 52 -21.25 -1.82 -3.42
N GLY A 53 -21.34 -1.00 -2.36
CA GLY A 53 -21.27 -1.43 -0.98
C GLY A 53 -19.89 -1.86 -0.49
N MET A 54 -18.82 -1.32 -1.02
CA MET A 54 -17.47 -1.56 -0.47
C MET A 54 -17.31 -0.97 0.93
N ASN A 55 -16.51 -1.62 1.74
CA ASN A 55 -16.19 -1.20 3.10
C ASN A 55 -14.83 -0.46 3.12
N SER A 56 -14.85 0.78 3.59
CA SER A 56 -13.67 1.59 3.93
C SER A 56 -13.53 1.85 5.44
N GLY A 57 -14.49 1.40 6.23
CA GLY A 57 -14.60 1.62 7.69
C GLY A 57 -14.05 0.46 8.52
N ILE A 58 -14.75 0.13 9.59
CA ILE A 58 -14.35 -0.94 10.54
C ILE A 58 -14.01 -2.23 9.79
N ASN A 59 -12.82 -2.78 10.07
CA ASN A 59 -12.34 -4.03 9.48
C ASN A 59 -12.17 -3.97 7.94
N ALA A 60 -11.81 -2.80 7.39
CA ALA A 60 -11.69 -2.59 5.94
C ALA A 60 -10.75 -3.59 5.24
N PHE A 61 -9.70 -4.06 5.91
CA PHE A 61 -8.75 -5.05 5.38
C PHE A 61 -9.14 -6.50 5.68
N GLY A 62 -10.18 -6.70 6.47
CA GLY A 62 -10.56 -8.02 6.95
C GLY A 62 -11.70 -8.66 6.17
N GLN A 63 -12.28 -9.66 6.80
CA GLN A 63 -13.41 -10.42 6.27
C GLN A 63 -14.73 -9.66 6.47
N GLY A 64 -15.80 -10.09 5.80
CA GLY A 64 -17.17 -9.69 6.08
C GLY A 64 -17.81 -8.80 5.01
N ASN A 65 -17.03 -8.12 4.18
CA ASN A 65 -17.58 -7.35 3.07
C ASN A 65 -17.47 -8.13 1.74
N ARG A 66 -18.62 -8.35 1.08
CA ARG A 66 -18.67 -9.14 -0.16
C ARG A 66 -17.85 -8.47 -1.27
N ALA A 67 -18.04 -7.17 -1.51
CA ALA A 67 -17.34 -6.47 -2.59
C ALA A 67 -15.83 -6.51 -2.41
N ASN A 68 -15.31 -6.09 -1.22
CA ASN A 68 -13.88 -6.14 -0.92
C ASN A 68 -13.30 -7.55 -1.16
N ASN A 69 -13.92 -8.55 -0.54
CA ASN A 69 -13.37 -9.90 -0.57
C ASN A 69 -13.45 -10.55 -1.94
N THR A 70 -14.57 -10.39 -2.66
CA THR A 70 -14.76 -11.10 -3.93
C THR A 70 -14.05 -10.44 -5.11
N ILE A 71 -13.91 -9.11 -5.14
CA ILE A 71 -13.12 -8.39 -6.15
C ILE A 71 -11.65 -8.85 -6.05
N GLY A 72 -11.04 -8.76 -4.87
CA GLY A 72 -9.66 -9.21 -4.66
C GLY A 72 -9.50 -10.70 -4.99
N ARG A 73 -10.46 -11.54 -4.57
CA ARG A 73 -10.45 -12.97 -4.86
C ARG A 73 -10.54 -13.27 -6.35
N ALA A 74 -11.37 -12.53 -7.11
CA ALA A 74 -11.49 -12.71 -8.56
C ALA A 74 -10.16 -12.43 -9.28
N VAL A 75 -9.46 -11.37 -8.90
CA VAL A 75 -8.14 -11.03 -9.44
C VAL A 75 -7.15 -12.15 -9.14
N GLN A 76 -7.05 -12.62 -7.89
CA GLN A 76 -6.14 -13.69 -7.49
C GLN A 76 -6.46 -15.03 -8.20
N LEU A 77 -7.73 -15.37 -8.38
CA LEU A 77 -8.13 -16.56 -9.14
C LEU A 77 -7.74 -16.46 -10.61
N THR A 78 -7.84 -15.27 -11.20
CA THR A 78 -7.41 -15.04 -12.59
C THR A 78 -5.90 -15.21 -12.73
N ILE A 79 -5.11 -14.58 -11.84
CA ILE A 79 -3.65 -14.72 -11.81
C ILE A 79 -3.24 -16.20 -11.70
N ARG A 80 -3.89 -16.95 -10.80
CA ARG A 80 -3.56 -18.36 -10.55
C ARG A 80 -4.01 -19.28 -11.69
N ASN A 81 -5.25 -19.16 -12.15
CA ASN A 81 -5.86 -20.15 -13.02
C ASN A 81 -5.71 -19.84 -14.52
N VAL A 82 -5.64 -18.55 -14.89
CA VAL A 82 -5.43 -18.10 -16.26
C VAL A 82 -3.96 -17.72 -16.48
N GLY A 83 -3.39 -16.93 -15.56
CA GLY A 83 -2.00 -16.48 -15.63
C GLY A 83 -0.95 -17.53 -15.24
N GLY A 84 -1.36 -18.69 -14.71
CA GLY A 84 -0.43 -19.77 -14.34
C GLY A 84 0.36 -19.50 -13.05
N GLY A 85 0.01 -18.49 -12.27
CA GLY A 85 0.68 -18.12 -11.00
C GLY A 85 0.44 -19.12 -9.87
N ARG A 86 0.89 -20.37 -10.04
CA ARG A 86 0.67 -21.43 -9.06
C ARG A 86 1.81 -21.51 -8.06
N PRO A 87 1.51 -21.70 -6.75
CA PRO A 87 2.53 -21.90 -5.72
C PRO A 87 3.44 -23.10 -6.03
N GLY A 88 4.75 -22.87 -5.90
CA GLY A 88 5.77 -23.87 -6.18
C GLY A 88 6.14 -24.01 -7.67
N GLU A 89 5.35 -23.42 -8.58
CA GLU A 89 5.64 -23.31 -10.01
C GLU A 89 6.20 -21.91 -10.31
N VAL A 90 5.38 -20.98 -10.83
CA VAL A 90 5.76 -19.60 -11.10
C VAL A 90 5.77 -18.76 -9.80
N ASP A 91 4.83 -18.99 -8.90
CA ASP A 91 4.81 -18.30 -7.59
C ASP A 91 5.85 -18.90 -6.64
N ARG A 92 6.89 -18.13 -6.35
CA ARG A 92 8.08 -18.54 -5.58
C ARG A 92 8.16 -17.92 -4.19
N ALA A 93 7.11 -17.26 -3.71
CA ALA A 93 7.11 -16.65 -2.40
C ALA A 93 7.52 -17.63 -1.30
N THR A 94 8.51 -17.27 -0.47
CA THR A 94 9.04 -18.13 0.61
C THR A 94 7.96 -18.56 1.59
N HIS A 95 7.15 -17.61 2.04
CA HIS A 95 6.06 -17.87 2.99
C HIS A 95 4.68 -17.53 2.39
N GLY A 96 4.64 -16.62 1.40
CA GLY A 96 3.42 -15.98 0.99
C GLY A 96 2.86 -15.06 2.09
N ASN A 97 1.65 -14.54 1.88
CA ASN A 97 0.89 -13.81 2.90
C ASN A 97 -0.60 -14.00 2.65
N PRO A 98 -1.48 -13.80 3.67
CA PRO A 98 -2.93 -13.98 3.52
C PRO A 98 -3.55 -13.09 2.43
N GLY A 99 -2.97 -11.93 2.12
CA GLY A 99 -3.40 -11.03 1.05
C GLY A 99 -3.33 -11.66 -0.35
N LYS A 100 -2.52 -12.70 -0.55
CA LYS A 100 -2.48 -13.48 -1.80
C LYS A 100 -3.74 -14.34 -2.00
N ILE A 101 -4.65 -14.39 -1.03
CA ILE A 101 -5.99 -14.96 -1.18
C ILE A 101 -6.95 -13.89 -1.70
N SER A 102 -6.93 -12.72 -1.08
CA SER A 102 -7.68 -11.51 -1.42
C SER A 102 -7.17 -10.35 -0.57
N PHE A 103 -6.77 -9.23 -1.19
CA PHE A 103 -6.50 -8.00 -0.47
C PHE A 103 -7.01 -6.82 -1.31
N CYS A 104 -8.24 -6.41 -1.02
CA CYS A 104 -8.90 -5.32 -1.72
C CYS A 104 -9.72 -4.52 -0.69
N PHE A 105 -9.60 -3.20 -0.73
CA PHE A 105 -10.34 -2.30 0.15
C PHE A 105 -10.65 -0.97 -0.56
N ALA A 106 -11.65 -0.26 -0.04
CA ALA A 106 -11.94 1.10 -0.47
C ALA A 106 -11.26 2.12 0.45
N GLU A 107 -10.78 3.23 -0.12
CA GLU A 107 -10.38 4.41 0.64
C GLU A 107 -11.63 5.18 1.09
N ASP A 108 -11.67 5.67 2.33
CA ASP A 108 -12.73 6.54 2.83
C ASP A 108 -12.45 8.00 2.46
N GLU A 109 -12.79 8.36 1.22
CA GLU A 109 -12.57 9.72 0.70
C GLU A 109 -13.47 10.78 1.36
N VAL A 110 -14.58 10.37 1.99
CA VAL A 110 -15.53 11.30 2.63
C VAL A 110 -15.08 11.63 4.04
N GLY A 111 -14.59 10.65 4.78
CA GLY A 111 -14.08 10.84 6.12
C GLY A 111 -12.64 11.35 6.17
N SER A 112 -11.92 11.24 5.05
CA SER A 112 -10.51 11.59 4.98
C SER A 112 -10.27 13.11 5.07
N PRO A 113 -9.31 13.57 5.89
CA PRO A 113 -8.82 14.93 5.85
C PRO A 113 -7.85 15.19 4.68
N PHE A 114 -7.48 14.15 3.96
CA PHE A 114 -6.50 14.20 2.86
C PHE A 114 -7.18 14.04 1.51
N THR A 115 -6.55 14.58 0.46
CA THR A 115 -6.89 14.21 -0.92
C THR A 115 -6.70 12.71 -1.11
N SER A 116 -7.54 12.07 -1.92
CA SER A 116 -7.47 10.62 -2.12
C SER A 116 -6.20 10.19 -2.89
N LEU A 117 -5.80 8.93 -2.72
CA LEU A 117 -4.69 8.34 -3.47
C LEU A 117 -4.93 8.42 -4.98
N ALA A 118 -6.15 8.16 -5.46
CA ALA A 118 -6.45 8.24 -6.89
C ALA A 118 -6.25 9.66 -7.44
N THR A 119 -6.69 10.69 -6.70
CA THR A 119 -6.49 12.10 -7.10
C THR A 119 -5.00 12.45 -7.16
N GLU A 120 -4.21 12.05 -6.16
CA GLU A 120 -2.76 12.23 -6.16
C GLU A 120 -2.09 11.56 -7.39
N ARG A 121 -2.65 10.44 -7.83
CA ARG A 121 -2.17 9.69 -8.99
C ARG A 121 -2.77 10.17 -10.32
N GLY A 122 -3.36 11.36 -10.33
CA GLY A 122 -3.82 12.04 -11.54
C GLY A 122 -5.21 11.65 -12.02
N VAL A 123 -5.99 10.91 -11.22
CA VAL A 123 -7.39 10.62 -11.54
C VAL A 123 -8.24 11.84 -11.18
N PRO A 124 -9.07 12.36 -12.09
CA PRO A 124 -9.96 13.47 -11.80
C PRO A 124 -10.91 13.17 -10.64
N LEU A 125 -11.15 14.18 -9.80
CA LEU A 125 -12.05 14.07 -8.66
C LEU A 125 -13.44 13.55 -9.10
N GLY A 126 -13.98 12.59 -8.35
CA GLY A 126 -15.29 12.00 -8.62
C GLY A 126 -15.29 10.86 -9.63
N GLN A 127 -14.17 10.54 -10.24
CA GLN A 127 -14.04 9.33 -11.05
C GLN A 127 -13.71 8.12 -10.16
N ASN A 128 -14.19 6.95 -10.59
CA ASN A 128 -13.86 5.68 -9.96
C ASN A 128 -12.52 5.18 -10.46
N ALA A 129 -11.68 4.70 -9.56
CA ALA A 129 -10.37 4.17 -9.94
C ALA A 129 -9.96 2.99 -9.06
N VAL A 130 -9.05 2.19 -9.59
CA VAL A 130 -8.34 1.13 -8.88
C VAL A 130 -6.85 1.41 -8.96
N THR A 131 -6.18 1.37 -7.82
CA THR A 131 -4.71 1.34 -7.75
C THR A 131 -4.26 -0.03 -7.27
N VAL A 132 -3.37 -0.68 -8.03
CA VAL A 132 -2.79 -1.97 -7.63
C VAL A 132 -1.34 -1.77 -7.21
N PHE A 133 -0.98 -2.37 -6.09
CA PHE A 133 0.33 -2.29 -5.44
C PHE A 133 0.83 -3.70 -5.11
N ALA A 134 2.10 -4.00 -5.37
CA ALA A 134 2.71 -5.28 -5.01
C ALA A 134 3.15 -5.26 -3.54
N GLY A 135 2.29 -5.73 -2.63
CA GLY A 135 2.48 -5.59 -1.19
C GLY A 135 2.47 -6.90 -0.41
N GLU A 136 3.07 -6.85 0.76
CA GLU A 136 2.99 -7.89 1.80
C GLU A 136 1.68 -7.78 2.61
N GLY A 137 1.58 -8.51 3.74
CA GLY A 137 0.49 -8.33 4.70
C GLY A 137 0.61 -7.02 5.50
N PRO A 138 -0.51 -6.47 6.01
CA PRO A 138 -0.50 -5.23 6.77
C PRO A 138 0.16 -5.41 8.14
N ARG A 139 0.93 -4.40 8.57
CA ARG A 139 1.48 -4.27 9.91
C ARG A 139 0.80 -3.13 10.64
N CYS A 140 0.39 -3.38 11.88
CA CYS A 140 -0.23 -2.36 12.72
C CYS A 140 0.82 -1.38 13.26
N VAL A 141 0.50 -0.10 13.18
CA VAL A 141 1.19 0.98 13.90
C VAL A 141 0.32 1.39 15.07
N VAL A 142 0.84 1.30 16.28
CA VAL A 142 0.13 1.62 17.52
C VAL A 142 0.70 2.90 18.11
N ASP A 143 -0.12 3.93 18.24
CA ASP A 143 0.20 5.11 19.04
C ASP A 143 -1.05 5.60 19.75
N GLN A 144 -1.17 5.25 21.02
CA GLN A 144 -2.35 5.57 21.86
C GLN A 144 -2.22 6.94 22.55
N LEU A 145 -1.04 7.57 22.48
CA LEU A 145 -0.71 8.71 23.32
C LEU A 145 -0.46 10.01 22.54
N ALA A 146 -0.03 9.94 21.30
CA ALA A 146 0.21 11.13 20.48
C ALA A 146 -1.06 11.99 20.37
N ARG A 147 -0.89 13.28 20.58
CA ARG A 147 -1.95 14.29 20.48
C ARG A 147 -1.57 15.44 19.55
N THR A 148 -0.32 15.44 19.08
CA THR A 148 0.17 16.40 18.08
C THR A 148 0.57 15.66 16.81
N PRO A 149 0.48 16.32 15.64
CA PRO A 149 0.94 15.72 14.37
C PRO A 149 2.40 15.31 14.40
N GLU A 150 3.23 16.09 15.07
CA GLU A 150 4.67 15.86 15.18
C GLU A 150 4.97 14.56 15.94
N GLU A 151 4.33 14.34 17.09
CA GLU A 151 4.47 13.11 17.89
C GLU A 151 4.02 11.89 17.10
N LEU A 152 2.83 11.97 16.50
CA LEU A 152 2.28 10.88 15.69
C LEU A 152 3.16 10.57 14.48
N THR A 153 3.66 11.61 13.78
CA THR A 153 4.55 11.45 12.63
C THR A 153 5.85 10.75 13.05
N ASN A 154 6.42 11.05 14.21
CA ASN A 154 7.60 10.34 14.72
C ASN A 154 7.32 8.84 14.94
N SER A 155 6.17 8.48 15.48
CA SER A 155 5.75 7.08 15.65
C SER A 155 5.56 6.38 14.30
N LEU A 156 4.96 7.05 13.32
CA LEU A 156 4.81 6.52 11.96
C LEU A 156 6.18 6.31 11.31
N VAL A 157 7.09 7.26 11.41
CA VAL A 157 8.46 7.17 10.86
C VAL A 157 9.20 5.99 11.49
N ALA A 158 9.15 5.81 12.81
CA ALA A 158 9.79 4.70 13.48
C ALA A 158 9.33 3.33 12.92
N CYS A 159 8.04 3.19 12.64
CA CYS A 159 7.48 1.98 12.02
C CYS A 159 7.86 1.86 10.53
N LEU A 160 7.81 2.95 9.77
CA LEU A 160 8.16 2.99 8.36
C LEU A 160 9.65 2.67 8.12
N GLN A 161 10.54 3.11 9.01
CA GLN A 161 11.97 2.79 8.93
C GLN A 161 12.25 1.28 8.98
N THR A 162 11.36 0.49 9.59
CA THR A 162 11.48 -0.97 9.67
C THR A 162 10.90 -1.71 8.46
N VAL A 163 10.41 -1.01 7.43
CA VAL A 163 9.97 -1.64 6.18
C VAL A 163 11.11 -2.48 5.62
N HIS A 164 10.89 -3.81 5.58
CA HIS A 164 11.86 -4.87 5.30
C HIS A 164 13.09 -4.85 6.22
N HIS A 165 13.92 -3.82 6.12
CA HIS A 165 15.15 -3.68 6.91
C HIS A 165 15.49 -2.19 7.09
N PRO A 166 15.89 -1.71 8.28
CA PRO A 166 16.13 -0.28 8.52
C PRO A 166 17.22 0.33 7.66
N LYS A 167 18.16 -0.47 7.16
CA LYS A 167 19.28 -0.01 6.31
C LYS A 167 19.01 -0.13 4.81
N LEU A 168 17.88 -0.72 4.40
CA LEU A 168 17.42 -0.73 3.01
C LEU A 168 16.54 0.50 2.75
N VAL A 169 17.05 1.42 1.96
CA VAL A 169 16.42 2.72 1.67
C VAL A 169 16.17 2.88 0.18
N ILE A 170 15.20 3.69 -0.20
CA ILE A 170 14.78 4.07 -1.57
C ILE A 170 14.39 2.93 -2.53
N GLY A 171 14.73 1.69 -2.22
CA GLY A 171 14.47 0.54 -3.12
C GLY A 171 13.10 -0.12 -2.95
N PHE A 172 12.28 0.34 -1.99
CA PHE A 172 10.97 -0.22 -1.67
C PHE A 172 9.99 0.90 -1.42
N ASP A 173 8.76 0.72 -1.87
CA ASP A 173 7.64 1.61 -1.56
C ASP A 173 6.77 1.02 -0.44
N ALA A 174 5.85 1.80 0.12
CA ALA A 174 4.90 1.33 1.12
C ALA A 174 3.55 2.03 1.01
N ILE A 175 2.48 1.31 1.33
CA ILE A 175 1.19 1.92 1.64
C ILE A 175 1.22 2.28 3.12
N LEU A 176 0.86 3.53 3.43
CA LEU A 176 0.54 3.99 4.78
C LEU A 176 -0.94 4.29 4.85
N THR A 177 -1.68 3.51 5.63
CA THR A 177 -3.12 3.74 5.84
C THR A 177 -3.33 4.37 7.21
N ILE A 178 -3.87 5.58 7.21
CA ILE A 178 -4.24 6.33 8.43
C ILE A 178 -5.70 6.01 8.78
N SER A 179 -5.97 5.65 10.03
CA SER A 179 -7.34 5.46 10.52
C SER A 179 -7.97 6.78 10.99
N PRO A 180 -9.31 6.82 11.20
CA PRO A 180 -10.00 8.04 11.60
C PRO A 180 -9.47 8.72 12.86
N ASP A 181 -9.09 7.98 13.89
CA ASP A 181 -8.59 8.58 15.14
C ASP A 181 -7.21 9.22 14.97
N HIS A 182 -6.29 8.57 14.26
CA HIS A 182 -5.02 9.18 13.88
C HIS A 182 -5.21 10.33 12.89
N GLY A 183 -6.13 10.18 11.93
CA GLY A 183 -6.44 11.22 10.94
C GLY A 183 -6.98 12.50 11.57
N ARG A 184 -7.73 12.39 12.67
CA ARG A 184 -8.25 13.55 13.42
C ARG A 184 -7.12 14.43 13.96
N VAL A 185 -6.01 13.84 14.42
CA VAL A 185 -4.84 14.59 14.91
C VAL A 185 -4.28 15.50 13.81
N TYR A 186 -4.21 15.02 12.58
CA TYR A 186 -3.76 15.83 11.44
C TYR A 186 -4.82 16.84 10.98
N ALA A 187 -6.09 16.44 10.96
CA ALA A 187 -7.20 17.31 10.59
C ALA A 187 -7.31 18.54 11.50
N GLU A 188 -7.28 18.34 12.83
CA GLU A 188 -7.36 19.41 13.83
C GLU A 188 -6.18 20.38 13.73
N ALA A 189 -5.02 19.92 13.30
CA ALA A 189 -3.84 20.75 13.09
C ALA A 189 -3.76 21.35 11.66
N GLY A 190 -4.71 21.02 10.78
CA GLY A 190 -4.75 21.51 9.40
C GLY A 190 -3.62 20.98 8.51
N TRP A 191 -3.10 19.78 8.78
CA TRP A 191 -2.06 19.19 7.94
C TRP A 191 -2.67 18.61 6.67
N SER A 192 -2.14 19.03 5.53
CA SER A 192 -2.46 18.44 4.23
C SER A 192 -1.69 17.13 4.00
N ARG A 193 -2.08 16.39 2.96
CA ARG A 193 -1.33 15.21 2.47
C ARG A 193 0.13 15.55 2.19
N GLU A 194 0.35 16.64 1.46
CA GLU A 194 1.69 17.08 1.03
C GLU A 194 2.58 17.39 2.25
N LYS A 195 2.00 18.06 3.26
CA LYS A 195 2.72 18.35 4.49
C LYS A 195 3.09 17.07 5.23
N LEU A 196 2.15 16.15 5.39
CA LEU A 196 2.42 14.87 6.06
C LEU A 196 3.51 14.07 5.33
N ILE A 197 3.44 13.96 4.01
CA ILE A 197 4.46 13.24 3.21
C ILE A 197 5.82 13.93 3.32
N ALA A 198 5.88 15.26 3.29
CA ALA A 198 7.14 16.00 3.47
C ALA A 198 7.77 15.73 4.84
N GLU A 199 6.99 15.79 5.91
CA GLU A 199 7.44 15.53 7.28
C GLU A 199 7.88 14.06 7.47
N LEU A 200 7.14 13.09 6.91
CA LEU A 200 7.54 11.68 6.91
C LEU A 200 8.88 11.49 6.20
N THR A 201 9.09 12.15 5.07
CA THR A 201 10.32 12.08 4.29
C THR A 201 11.48 12.69 5.07
N GLU A 202 11.34 13.92 5.57
CA GLU A 202 12.36 14.63 6.31
C GLU A 202 12.80 13.88 7.56
N ARG A 203 11.85 13.42 8.37
CA ARG A 203 12.12 12.69 9.61
C ARG A 203 12.67 11.29 9.38
N SER A 204 12.52 10.73 8.17
CA SER A 204 13.09 9.43 7.81
C SER A 204 14.51 9.52 7.23
N MET A 205 15.06 10.72 7.09
CA MET A 205 16.42 10.91 6.60
C MET A 205 17.45 10.27 7.54
N THR A 206 18.33 9.46 6.99
CA THR A 206 19.36 8.74 7.76
C THR A 206 20.74 8.97 7.15
N PRO A 207 21.77 9.27 7.97
CA PRO A 207 23.15 9.37 7.48
C PRO A 207 23.61 8.07 6.83
N GLY A 208 24.25 8.15 5.67
CA GLY A 208 24.79 7.00 4.96
C GLY A 208 25.80 6.20 5.77
N ALA A 209 26.54 6.87 6.67
CA ALA A 209 27.47 6.21 7.60
C ALA A 209 26.79 5.14 8.49
N GLU A 210 25.50 5.31 8.80
CA GLU A 210 24.70 4.34 9.56
C GLU A 210 24.08 3.26 8.64
N LEU A 211 23.92 3.56 7.35
CA LEU A 211 23.25 2.71 6.38
C LEU A 211 24.18 1.78 5.62
N VAL A 212 25.49 2.09 5.51
CA VAL A 212 26.44 1.25 4.77
C VAL A 212 26.54 -0.17 5.35
N ARG A 213 26.84 -1.14 4.50
CA ARG A 213 27.05 -2.53 4.89
C ARG A 213 28.05 -2.63 6.05
N GLY A 214 27.74 -3.45 7.04
CA GLY A 214 28.54 -3.62 8.26
C GLY A 214 28.33 -2.55 9.34
N ALA A 215 27.78 -1.38 9.04
CA ALA A 215 27.47 -0.40 10.08
C ALA A 215 26.42 -0.95 11.06
N ARG A 216 26.52 -0.58 12.33
CA ARG A 216 25.63 -1.04 13.41
C ARG A 216 25.60 -2.57 13.55
N ASP A 217 26.72 -3.24 13.22
CA ASP A 217 26.90 -4.70 13.23
C ASP A 217 25.87 -5.48 12.38
N MET A 218 25.30 -4.82 11.35
CA MET A 218 24.37 -5.42 10.41
C MET A 218 25.03 -5.57 9.04
N ALA A 219 25.05 -6.79 8.47
CA ALA A 219 25.66 -7.08 7.18
C ALA A 219 24.97 -6.34 6.01
N GLU A 220 23.61 -6.24 6.06
CA GLU A 220 22.82 -5.51 5.07
C GLU A 220 23.14 -4.01 5.05
N GLY A 221 22.83 -3.36 3.92
CA GLY A 221 22.94 -1.92 3.78
C GLY A 221 23.34 -1.46 2.38
N ILE A 222 23.50 -0.15 2.25
CA ILE A 222 23.89 0.50 1.01
C ILE A 222 25.38 0.32 0.69
N PRO A 223 25.80 0.53 -0.57
CA PRO A 223 27.21 0.49 -0.96
C PRO A 223 28.06 1.55 -0.22
N PRO A 224 29.37 1.26 0.05
CA PRO A 224 30.25 2.16 0.80
C PRO A 224 30.41 3.57 0.22
N HIS A 225 30.32 3.74 -1.10
CA HIS A 225 30.46 5.05 -1.76
C HIS A 225 29.31 6.04 -1.42
N LEU A 226 28.21 5.56 -0.81
CA LEU A 226 27.11 6.40 -0.31
C LEU A 226 27.25 6.78 1.16
N ARG A 227 28.41 6.51 1.79
CA ARG A 227 28.66 6.75 3.21
C ARG A 227 28.41 8.20 3.65
N ASP A 228 28.78 9.16 2.82
CA ASP A 228 28.70 10.59 3.12
C ASP A 228 27.37 11.23 2.71
N ALA A 229 26.48 10.44 2.10
CA ALA A 229 25.13 10.88 1.75
C ALA A 229 24.21 10.87 2.98
N THR A 230 23.12 11.64 2.92
CA THR A 230 21.96 11.48 3.81
C THR A 230 20.77 11.08 2.94
N LEU A 231 20.12 9.97 3.25
CA LEU A 231 19.13 9.35 2.37
C LEU A 231 17.78 9.19 3.08
N PRO A 232 16.66 9.46 2.39
CA PRO A 232 15.34 9.17 2.90
C PRO A 232 15.08 7.67 2.89
N LYS A 233 14.15 7.20 3.71
CA LYS A 233 13.73 5.79 3.70
C LYS A 233 13.09 5.40 2.38
N PHE A 234 12.27 6.26 1.80
CA PHE A 234 11.55 6.04 0.56
C PHE A 234 11.96 7.03 -0.52
N ARG A 235 11.87 6.63 -1.78
CA ARG A 235 11.98 7.53 -2.93
C ARG A 235 10.82 8.54 -2.95
N PRO A 236 10.91 9.65 -3.68
CA PRO A 236 9.77 10.53 -3.95
C PRO A 236 8.58 9.73 -4.50
N GLY A 237 7.38 9.91 -3.92
CA GLY A 237 6.17 9.14 -4.28
C GLY A 237 6.15 7.68 -3.78
N GLY A 238 7.15 7.24 -3.01
CA GLY A 238 7.23 5.86 -2.51
C GLY A 238 6.36 5.58 -1.28
N ILE A 239 5.73 6.59 -0.69
CA ILE A 239 4.71 6.43 0.35
C ILE A 239 3.34 6.66 -0.28
N LEU A 240 2.55 5.60 -0.44
CA LEU A 240 1.16 5.67 -0.88
C LEU A 240 0.28 5.90 0.36
N LEU A 241 -0.08 7.15 0.61
CA LEU A 241 -0.96 7.47 1.73
C LEU A 241 -2.41 7.13 1.38
N THR A 242 -3.10 6.42 2.24
CA THR A 242 -4.52 6.10 2.14
C THR A 242 -5.22 6.35 3.47
N TYR A 243 -6.55 6.42 3.44
CA TYR A 243 -7.35 6.61 4.63
C TYR A 243 -8.45 5.56 4.68
N ALA A 244 -8.44 4.72 5.71
CA ALA A 244 -9.45 3.69 5.92
C ALA A 244 -9.38 3.16 7.36
N GLY A 245 -10.46 2.58 7.82
CA GLY A 245 -10.54 1.94 9.13
C GLY A 245 -11.69 2.41 9.99
N GLY A 246 -11.87 1.80 11.14
CA GLY A 246 -12.89 2.17 12.12
C GLY A 246 -12.48 3.38 12.96
N GLY A 247 -13.47 4.11 13.47
CA GLY A 247 -13.30 5.27 14.34
C GLY A 247 -13.05 4.93 15.82
N ALA A 248 -12.66 3.69 16.13
CA ALA A 248 -12.30 3.27 17.48
C ALA A 248 -10.93 2.63 17.48
N GLY A 249 -9.97 3.27 18.12
CA GLY A 249 -8.60 2.78 18.23
C GLY A 249 -7.58 3.64 17.48
N LEU A 250 -6.57 4.06 18.21
CA LEU A 250 -5.46 4.88 17.73
C LEU A 250 -4.42 3.99 17.03
N PHE A 251 -4.75 3.59 15.81
CA PHE A 251 -3.94 2.71 14.97
C PHE A 251 -3.78 3.29 13.57
N SER A 252 -2.69 2.94 12.92
CA SER A 252 -2.47 3.06 11.48
C SER A 252 -1.93 1.74 10.96
N SER A 253 -1.77 1.61 9.65
CA SER A 253 -1.26 0.38 9.06
C SER A 253 -0.21 0.68 8.01
N VAL A 254 0.83 -0.14 7.95
CA VAL A 254 1.86 -0.12 6.90
C VAL A 254 1.81 -1.43 6.14
N VAL A 255 1.80 -1.35 4.81
CA VAL A 255 1.98 -2.49 3.89
C VAL A 255 3.26 -2.23 3.10
N ALA A 256 4.28 -3.03 3.34
CA ALA A 256 5.54 -2.90 2.61
C ALA A 256 5.41 -3.46 1.19
N GLY A 257 6.07 -2.80 0.22
CA GLY A 257 6.06 -3.20 -1.17
C GLY A 257 7.23 -4.10 -1.56
N TRP A 258 7.18 -4.64 -2.78
CA TRP A 258 8.33 -5.26 -3.42
C TRP A 258 9.29 -4.17 -3.93
N ALA A 259 10.49 -4.59 -4.40
CA ALA A 259 11.43 -3.69 -5.05
C ALA A 259 10.74 -2.85 -6.13
N ASN A 260 11.03 -1.54 -6.13
CA ASN A 260 10.43 -0.59 -7.06
C ASN A 260 11.24 -0.41 -8.35
N GLY A 261 10.69 0.33 -9.32
CA GLY A 261 11.35 0.68 -10.59
C GLY A 261 11.41 -0.46 -11.60
N ALA A 262 12.25 -0.32 -12.61
CA ALA A 262 12.24 -1.14 -13.82
C ALA A 262 12.50 -2.64 -13.61
N ILE A 263 13.17 -3.02 -12.52
CA ILE A 263 13.43 -4.43 -12.18
C ILE A 263 12.47 -4.96 -11.09
N GLY A 264 11.64 -4.10 -10.57
CA GLY A 264 10.67 -4.39 -9.53
C GLY A 264 9.23 -4.23 -10.02
N SER A 265 8.41 -3.58 -9.19
CA SER A 265 7.01 -3.26 -9.49
C SER A 265 6.70 -1.84 -9.05
N ASP A 266 6.10 -1.06 -9.93
CA ASP A 266 5.54 0.24 -9.59
C ASP A 266 4.02 0.15 -9.45
N PRO A 267 3.39 0.95 -8.55
CA PRO A 267 1.95 1.00 -8.43
C PRO A 267 1.30 1.45 -9.75
N VAL A 268 0.21 0.80 -10.14
CA VAL A 268 -0.53 1.13 -11.37
C VAL A 268 -1.96 1.52 -11.05
N THR A 269 -2.42 2.65 -11.57
CA THR A 269 -3.79 3.13 -11.41
C THR A 269 -4.55 3.05 -12.73
N ARG A 270 -5.82 2.61 -12.68
CA ARG A 270 -6.74 2.56 -13.81
C ARG A 270 -8.09 3.16 -13.40
N VAL A 271 -8.67 3.94 -14.31
CA VAL A 271 -10.05 4.42 -14.18
C VAL A 271 -11.00 3.25 -14.42
N VAL A 272 -12.04 3.14 -13.60
CA VAL A 272 -13.04 2.07 -13.71
C VAL A 272 -14.06 2.44 -14.76
N GLY A 273 -14.27 1.54 -15.75
CA GLY A 273 -15.25 1.74 -16.80
C GLY A 273 -14.81 2.66 -17.93
N SER A 274 -13.49 2.85 -18.12
CA SER A 274 -12.91 3.56 -19.26
C SER A 274 -12.82 2.67 -20.49
#